data_982bfaba790b966087675b5f437e07aa
#
_entry.id   982bfaba790b966087675b5f437e07aa
#
_cell.length_a   1.000
_cell.length_b   1.000
_cell.length_c   1.000
_cell.angle_alpha   90.00
_cell.angle_beta   90.00
_cell.angle_gamma   90.00
#
_symmetry.space_group_name_H-M   'P 1'
#
loop_
_entity.id
_entity.type
_entity.pdbx_description
1 polymer ?
#
loop_
_entity_poly.entity_id
_entity_poly.type
_entity_poly.pdbx_seq_one_letter_code
_entity_poly.pdbx_strand_id
1 'polypeptide(L)'
;NEAAPITCTFVNEYQAPKLRVEKSIEANGGANGATSFNVDYKIVATNDGSLAANTGKLTDKPDFAKGLEIQSAKIAETQAGLDSASNATATNGVYTLTDGVELAAGASKEYWIRFAVTRNPAAAGYSEADLACSVNGNNEKAPGKGLFNEVLAENGKDSDGTSNNKACGPTVPHDFVVIKAGTQ
;
A
#
# COMPACT_ATOMS: atom_id res chain seq x y z
N ASN A 1 52.90 -31.45 33.80
CA ASN A 1 52.15 -30.26 33.32
C ASN A 1 51.02 -30.73 32.42
N GLU A 2 49.82 -30.92 32.98
CA GLU A 2 48.63 -31.07 32.18
C GLU A 2 48.24 -29.71 31.59
N ALA A 3 48.10 -29.63 30.29
CA ALA A 3 47.60 -28.45 29.63
C ALA A 3 46.10 -28.30 29.97
N ALA A 4 45.68 -27.09 30.37
CA ALA A 4 44.28 -26.80 30.62
C ALA A 4 43.43 -27.07 29.38
N PRO A 5 42.25 -27.67 29.49
CA PRO A 5 41.39 -27.94 28.35
C PRO A 5 40.92 -26.61 27.70
N ILE A 6 41.05 -26.53 26.36
CA ILE A 6 40.52 -25.42 25.59
C ILE A 6 39.03 -25.70 25.37
N THR A 7 38.16 -24.87 25.96
CA THR A 7 36.71 -24.95 25.75
C THR A 7 36.32 -23.96 24.67
N CYS A 8 35.84 -24.45 23.53
CA CYS A 8 35.21 -23.63 22.50
C CYS A 8 33.69 -23.63 22.70
N THR A 9 33.11 -22.46 22.98
CA THR A 9 31.67 -22.30 23.08
C THR A 9 31.14 -21.78 21.72
N PHE A 10 30.33 -22.56 21.04
CA PHE A 10 29.61 -22.11 19.87
C PHE A 10 28.27 -21.55 20.34
N VAL A 11 28.05 -20.26 20.14
CA VAL A 11 26.73 -19.64 20.27
C VAL A 11 26.05 -19.72 18.92
N ASN A 12 25.07 -20.60 18.81
CA ASN A 12 24.24 -20.68 17.59
C ASN A 12 23.05 -19.75 17.80
N GLU A 13 23.15 -18.51 17.31
CA GLU A 13 22.01 -17.58 17.29
C GLU A 13 21.07 -17.99 16.15
N TYR A 14 19.84 -18.36 16.51
CA TYR A 14 18.78 -18.56 15.54
C TYR A 14 18.42 -17.20 14.92
N GLN A 15 18.80 -17.03 13.67
CA GLN A 15 18.44 -15.84 12.87
C GLN A 15 17.06 -16.07 12.25
N ALA A 16 16.04 -15.52 12.90
CA ALA A 16 14.69 -15.56 12.33
C ALA A 16 14.64 -14.74 11.01
N PRO A 17 13.87 -15.20 10.01
CA PRO A 17 13.59 -14.39 8.83
C PRO A 17 12.98 -13.05 9.25
N LYS A 18 13.47 -11.95 8.67
CA LYS A 18 12.98 -10.59 8.94
C LYS A 18 12.43 -9.99 7.64
N LEU A 19 11.17 -10.25 7.38
CA LEU A 19 10.49 -9.64 6.25
C LEU A 19 9.95 -8.28 6.68
N ARG A 20 10.22 -7.24 5.90
CA ARG A 20 9.66 -5.90 6.03
C ARG A 20 8.84 -5.59 4.78
N VAL A 21 7.65 -5.02 4.98
CA VAL A 21 6.76 -4.61 3.89
C VAL A 21 6.44 -3.14 4.04
N GLU A 22 6.61 -2.37 2.97
CA GLU A 22 6.37 -0.93 2.96
C GLU A 22 5.44 -0.56 1.80
N LYS A 23 4.59 0.44 2.01
CA LYS A 23 3.67 0.95 1.00
C LYS A 23 3.76 2.46 0.89
N SER A 24 3.83 2.93 -0.36
CA SER A 24 3.78 4.35 -0.70
C SER A 24 2.76 4.64 -1.79
N ILE A 25 2.33 5.89 -1.88
CA ILE A 25 1.58 6.41 -3.01
C ILE A 25 2.56 7.15 -3.91
N GLU A 26 2.60 6.79 -5.20
CA GLU A 26 3.61 7.31 -6.14
C GLU A 26 3.00 8.26 -7.18
N ALA A 27 1.73 8.05 -7.53
CA ALA A 27 0.98 8.95 -8.39
C ALA A 27 -0.44 9.11 -7.88
N ASN A 28 -0.92 10.35 -7.81
CA ASN A 28 -2.26 10.71 -7.34
C ASN A 28 -2.91 11.72 -8.29
N GLY A 29 -3.62 11.21 -9.30
CA GLY A 29 -4.37 12.04 -10.25
C GLY A 29 -5.57 12.74 -9.62
N GLY A 30 -6.05 12.30 -8.45
CA GLY A 30 -7.17 12.91 -7.72
C GLY A 30 -6.81 14.20 -6.96
N ALA A 31 -5.52 14.50 -6.82
CA ALA A 31 -5.05 15.70 -6.10
C ALA A 31 -5.49 17.01 -6.77
N ASN A 32 -5.83 16.99 -8.07
CA ASN A 32 -6.23 18.17 -8.86
C ASN A 32 -7.75 18.32 -9.02
N GLY A 33 -8.57 17.61 -8.25
CA GLY A 33 -10.02 17.69 -8.33
C GLY A 33 -10.65 16.96 -9.53
N ALA A 34 -9.91 16.14 -10.26
CA ALA A 34 -10.43 15.37 -11.39
C ALA A 34 -11.60 14.46 -10.98
N THR A 35 -12.61 14.32 -11.84
CA THR A 35 -13.75 13.43 -11.62
C THR A 35 -13.36 11.97 -11.82
N SER A 36 -12.47 11.69 -12.78
CA SER A 36 -11.93 10.36 -13.04
C SER A 36 -10.41 10.48 -13.12
N PHE A 37 -9.70 9.59 -12.43
CA PHE A 37 -8.25 9.64 -12.33
C PHE A 37 -7.67 8.28 -11.99
N ASN A 38 -6.35 8.15 -12.14
CA ASN A 38 -5.60 7.00 -11.67
C ASN A 38 -4.84 7.35 -10.37
N VAL A 39 -4.70 6.34 -9.52
CA VAL A 39 -3.81 6.38 -8.36
C VAL A 39 -2.92 5.15 -8.38
N ASP A 40 -1.60 5.36 -8.23
CA ASP A 40 -0.60 4.30 -8.22
C ASP A 40 0.00 4.17 -6.84
N TYR A 41 0.09 2.93 -6.36
CA TYR A 41 0.79 2.57 -5.14
C TYR A 41 1.95 1.64 -5.46
N LYS A 42 3.04 1.83 -4.72
CA LYS A 42 4.20 0.96 -4.71
C LYS A 42 4.25 0.20 -3.39
N ILE A 43 4.50 -1.09 -3.45
CA ILE A 43 4.73 -1.97 -2.32
C ILE A 43 6.13 -2.58 -2.47
N VAL A 44 6.92 -2.53 -1.41
CA VAL A 44 8.26 -3.12 -1.38
C VAL A 44 8.29 -4.15 -0.26
N ALA A 45 8.58 -5.39 -0.61
CA ALA A 45 8.88 -6.44 0.36
C ALA A 45 10.40 -6.65 0.40
N THR A 46 11.00 -6.52 1.58
CA THR A 46 12.45 -6.64 1.79
C THR A 46 12.74 -7.72 2.82
N ASN A 47 13.71 -8.57 2.56
CA ASN A 47 14.23 -9.51 3.53
C ASN A 47 15.45 -8.90 4.25
N ASP A 48 15.24 -8.31 5.41
CA ASP A 48 16.29 -7.72 6.27
C ASP A 48 17.03 -8.79 7.10
N GLY A 49 16.67 -10.07 6.95
CA GLY A 49 17.33 -11.20 7.62
C GLY A 49 18.59 -11.67 6.91
N SER A 50 19.33 -12.54 7.58
CA SER A 50 20.56 -13.15 7.04
C SER A 50 20.34 -14.48 6.31
N LEU A 51 19.10 -15.00 6.30
CA LEU A 51 18.68 -16.21 5.62
C LEU A 51 17.61 -15.86 4.56
N ALA A 52 17.49 -16.71 3.53
CA ALA A 52 16.38 -16.61 2.59
C ALA A 52 15.03 -16.71 3.32
N ALA A 53 14.05 -15.92 2.89
CA ALA A 53 12.72 -15.88 3.48
C ALA A 53 11.65 -15.82 2.39
N ASN A 54 10.56 -16.58 2.58
CA ASN A 54 9.39 -16.47 1.72
C ASN A 54 8.49 -15.33 2.24
N THR A 55 8.05 -14.43 1.34
CA THR A 55 7.17 -13.31 1.69
C THR A 55 5.83 -13.78 2.26
N GLY A 56 5.41 -15.01 1.94
CA GLY A 56 4.03 -15.41 2.10
C GLY A 56 3.11 -14.61 1.17
N LYS A 57 1.83 -14.81 1.32
CA LYS A 57 0.84 -14.08 0.53
C LYS A 57 0.82 -12.60 0.93
N LEU A 58 0.94 -11.73 -0.07
CA LEU A 58 0.74 -10.29 0.09
C LEU A 58 -0.54 -9.88 -0.65
N THR A 59 -1.38 -9.15 0.05
CA THR A 59 -2.64 -8.66 -0.51
C THR A 59 -2.78 -7.16 -0.29
N ASP A 60 -3.49 -6.49 -1.20
CA ASP A 60 -3.76 -5.07 -1.18
C ASP A 60 -5.24 -4.83 -0.88
N LYS A 61 -5.52 -3.98 0.10
CA LYS A 61 -6.87 -3.67 0.55
C LYS A 61 -7.11 -2.17 0.52
N PRO A 62 -7.68 -1.64 -0.57
CA PRO A 62 -8.11 -0.25 -0.63
C PRO A 62 -9.32 -0.03 0.29
N ASP A 63 -9.31 1.09 1.00
CA ASP A 63 -10.45 1.57 1.79
C ASP A 63 -10.55 3.11 1.62
N PHE A 64 -10.98 3.52 0.42
CA PHE A 64 -11.07 4.90 0.01
C PHE A 64 -12.26 5.60 0.69
N ALA A 65 -12.19 6.93 0.76
CA ALA A 65 -13.32 7.74 1.20
C ALA A 65 -14.59 7.43 0.38
N LYS A 66 -15.75 7.51 1.03
CA LYS A 66 -17.04 7.29 0.37
C LYS A 66 -17.21 8.21 -0.83
N GLY A 67 -17.69 7.66 -1.93
CA GLY A 67 -17.79 8.36 -3.21
C GLY A 67 -16.52 8.36 -4.06
N LEU A 68 -15.43 7.74 -3.61
CA LEU A 68 -14.29 7.40 -4.46
C LEU A 68 -14.44 5.93 -4.88
N GLU A 69 -14.95 5.72 -6.08
CA GLU A 69 -15.36 4.40 -6.58
C GLU A 69 -14.27 3.81 -7.49
N ILE A 70 -13.77 2.62 -7.14
CA ILE A 70 -12.81 1.88 -7.96
C ILE A 70 -13.53 1.28 -9.16
N GLN A 71 -13.11 1.68 -10.36
CA GLN A 71 -13.64 1.17 -11.63
C GLN A 71 -12.84 -0.04 -12.13
N SER A 72 -11.54 -0.03 -11.93
CA SER A 72 -10.65 -1.14 -12.27
C SER A 72 -9.36 -1.06 -11.45
N ALA A 73 -8.65 -2.18 -11.38
CA ALA A 73 -7.32 -2.26 -10.82
C ALA A 73 -6.38 -2.99 -11.77
N LYS A 74 -5.09 -2.64 -11.75
CA LYS A 74 -4.03 -3.32 -12.48
C LYS A 74 -2.86 -3.56 -11.54
N ILE A 75 -2.18 -4.71 -11.69
CA ILE A 75 -1.02 -5.09 -10.89
C ILE A 75 0.15 -5.39 -11.83
N ALA A 76 1.34 -4.93 -11.47
CA ALA A 76 2.58 -5.17 -12.20
C ALA A 76 3.78 -5.17 -11.26
N GLU A 77 4.97 -5.59 -11.75
CA GLU A 77 6.22 -5.52 -11.01
C GLU A 77 6.95 -4.18 -11.16
N THR A 78 6.48 -3.32 -12.07
CA THR A 78 7.02 -1.97 -12.30
C THR A 78 5.86 -1.01 -12.58
N GLN A 79 6.06 0.29 -12.33
CA GLN A 79 5.06 1.29 -12.65
C GLN A 79 4.72 1.33 -14.14
N ALA A 80 5.72 1.28 -15.01
CA ALA A 80 5.52 1.24 -16.47
C ALA A 80 4.75 -0.02 -16.92
N GLY A 81 4.93 -1.15 -16.23
CA GLY A 81 4.19 -2.38 -16.50
C GLY A 81 2.69 -2.27 -16.29
N LEU A 82 2.23 -1.32 -15.46
CA LEU A 82 0.80 -1.08 -15.23
C LEU A 82 0.05 -0.65 -16.50
N ASP A 83 0.73 -0.01 -17.45
CA ASP A 83 0.08 0.48 -18.67
C ASP A 83 -0.39 -0.69 -19.56
N SER A 84 0.37 -1.77 -19.61
CA SER A 84 0.08 -2.98 -20.39
C SER A 84 -0.56 -4.12 -19.58
N ALA A 85 -0.62 -4.02 -18.26
CA ALA A 85 -1.17 -5.05 -17.40
C ALA A 85 -2.68 -5.24 -17.64
N SER A 86 -3.14 -6.49 -17.53
CA SER A 86 -4.56 -6.81 -17.50
C SER A 86 -5.22 -6.34 -16.20
N ASN A 87 -6.54 -6.19 -16.23
CA ASN A 87 -7.29 -5.86 -15.02
C ASN A 87 -7.19 -7.00 -14.01
N ALA A 88 -6.89 -6.62 -12.77
CA ALA A 88 -6.91 -7.51 -11.62
C ALA A 88 -8.32 -7.59 -11.02
N THR A 89 -8.67 -8.77 -10.52
CA THR A 89 -9.96 -9.02 -9.86
C THR A 89 -9.78 -9.07 -8.36
N ALA A 90 -10.60 -8.33 -7.62
CA ALA A 90 -10.65 -8.42 -6.17
C ALA A 90 -11.47 -9.63 -5.72
N THR A 91 -11.03 -10.26 -4.64
CA THR A 91 -11.82 -11.24 -3.88
C THR A 91 -12.17 -10.60 -2.54
N ASN A 92 -13.46 -10.38 -2.27
CA ASN A 92 -13.94 -9.69 -1.07
C ASN A 92 -13.28 -8.31 -0.83
N GLY A 93 -13.07 -7.55 -1.90
CA GLY A 93 -12.47 -6.22 -1.83
C GLY A 93 -10.94 -6.21 -1.67
N VAL A 94 -10.28 -7.35 -1.79
CA VAL A 94 -8.83 -7.52 -1.61
C VAL A 94 -8.19 -8.02 -2.90
N TYR A 95 -7.06 -7.45 -3.29
CA TYR A 95 -6.30 -7.82 -4.47
C TYR A 95 -5.06 -8.62 -4.07
N THR A 96 -4.82 -9.77 -4.70
CA THR A 96 -3.59 -10.55 -4.46
C THR A 96 -2.45 -9.98 -5.27
N LEU A 97 -1.37 -9.55 -4.59
CA LEU A 97 -0.13 -9.09 -5.22
C LEU A 97 0.78 -10.27 -5.56
N THR A 98 0.90 -11.22 -4.64
CA THR A 98 1.64 -12.48 -4.79
C THR A 98 1.10 -13.51 -3.80
N ASP A 99 1.18 -14.79 -4.16
CA ASP A 99 0.93 -15.91 -3.25
C ASP A 99 2.19 -16.31 -2.46
N GLY A 100 3.29 -15.61 -2.68
CA GLY A 100 4.57 -15.78 -2.01
C GLY A 100 5.74 -15.88 -2.99
N VAL A 101 6.84 -15.25 -2.63
CA VAL A 101 8.11 -15.33 -3.35
C VAL A 101 9.25 -15.46 -2.35
N GLU A 102 10.26 -16.26 -2.69
CA GLU A 102 11.46 -16.39 -1.88
C GLU A 102 12.41 -15.22 -2.17
N LEU A 103 12.83 -14.53 -1.12
CA LEU A 103 13.80 -13.45 -1.16
C LEU A 103 15.09 -13.93 -0.49
N ALA A 104 16.20 -13.83 -1.19
CA ALA A 104 17.52 -14.01 -0.57
C ALA A 104 17.75 -12.98 0.53
N ALA A 105 18.74 -13.22 1.40
CA ALA A 105 19.16 -12.25 2.41
C ALA A 105 19.47 -10.90 1.78
N GLY A 106 18.88 -9.82 2.31
CA GLY A 106 19.05 -8.45 1.82
C GLY A 106 18.33 -8.13 0.49
N ALA A 107 17.61 -9.08 -0.10
CA ALA A 107 16.90 -8.86 -1.35
C ALA A 107 15.54 -8.19 -1.14
N SER A 108 15.08 -7.46 -2.16
CA SER A 108 13.76 -6.82 -2.20
C SER A 108 13.01 -7.18 -3.47
N LYS A 109 11.68 -7.16 -3.38
CA LYS A 109 10.76 -7.29 -4.51
C LYS A 109 9.75 -6.16 -4.47
N GLU A 110 9.53 -5.55 -5.62
CA GLU A 110 8.53 -4.49 -5.79
C GLU A 110 7.26 -5.05 -6.43
N TYR A 111 6.13 -4.48 -6.00
CA TYR A 111 4.82 -4.65 -6.61
C TYR A 111 4.18 -3.28 -6.77
N TRP A 112 3.46 -3.12 -7.86
CA TRP A 112 2.74 -1.90 -8.18
C TRP A 112 1.28 -2.21 -8.40
N ILE A 113 0.39 -1.38 -7.85
CA ILE A 113 -1.04 -1.46 -8.12
C ILE A 113 -1.58 -0.10 -8.49
N ARG A 114 -2.34 -0.05 -9.59
CA ARG A 114 -3.05 1.14 -10.08
C ARG A 114 -4.54 0.92 -9.93
N PHE A 115 -5.22 1.90 -9.38
CA PHE A 115 -6.68 1.98 -9.39
C PHE A 115 -7.13 3.10 -10.32
N ALA A 116 -8.05 2.78 -11.23
CA ALA A 116 -8.84 3.78 -11.92
C ALA A 116 -10.03 4.12 -11.02
N VAL A 117 -10.16 5.38 -10.66
CA VAL A 117 -11.12 5.88 -9.67
C VAL A 117 -12.04 6.91 -10.30
N THR A 118 -13.33 6.84 -9.97
CA THR A 118 -14.32 7.88 -10.31
C THR A 118 -14.87 8.47 -9.03
N ARG A 119 -15.01 9.79 -8.99
CA ARG A 119 -15.65 10.51 -7.91
C ARG A 119 -17.14 10.58 -8.12
N ASN A 120 -17.91 10.15 -7.12
CA ASN A 120 -19.36 10.21 -7.09
C ASN A 120 -19.86 11.01 -5.87
N PRO A 121 -20.05 12.33 -5.98
CA PRO A 121 -20.53 13.15 -4.86
C PRO A 121 -21.96 12.81 -4.42
N ALA A 122 -22.73 12.08 -5.22
CA ALA A 122 -24.07 11.62 -4.87
C ALA A 122 -24.08 10.31 -4.10
N ALA A 123 -22.92 9.68 -3.86
CA ALA A 123 -22.84 8.43 -3.12
C ALA A 123 -23.29 8.62 -1.67
N ALA A 124 -24.00 7.62 -1.15
CA ALA A 124 -24.42 7.64 0.26
C ALA A 124 -23.21 7.68 1.20
N GLY A 125 -23.19 8.68 2.09
CA GLY A 125 -22.08 8.88 3.02
C GLY A 125 -20.90 9.65 2.44
N TYR A 126 -21.01 10.22 1.23
CA TYR A 126 -20.00 11.14 0.70
C TYR A 126 -19.83 12.36 1.63
N SER A 127 -18.59 12.72 1.87
CA SER A 127 -18.23 13.93 2.62
C SER A 127 -16.93 14.50 2.06
N GLU A 128 -16.91 15.78 1.74
CA GLU A 128 -15.69 16.46 1.27
C GLU A 128 -14.59 16.45 2.33
N ALA A 129 -14.96 16.48 3.62
CA ALA A 129 -14.00 16.39 4.72
C ALA A 129 -13.27 15.04 4.75
N ASP A 130 -13.90 13.99 4.21
CA ASP A 130 -13.31 12.65 4.14
C ASP A 130 -12.35 12.46 2.95
N LEU A 131 -12.32 13.41 2.01
CA LEU A 131 -11.39 13.38 0.88
C LEU A 131 -9.94 13.67 1.29
N ALA A 132 -9.73 14.27 2.45
CA ALA A 132 -8.41 14.43 3.06
C ALA A 132 -7.96 13.14 3.74
N CYS A 133 -6.64 12.93 3.76
CA CYS A 133 -6.06 11.92 4.64
C CYS A 133 -6.11 12.41 6.09
N SER A 134 -6.52 11.55 6.99
CA SER A 134 -6.45 11.81 8.43
C SER A 134 -5.62 10.73 9.12
N VAL A 135 -5.15 11.04 10.31
CA VAL A 135 -4.47 10.10 11.20
C VAL A 135 -5.37 9.81 12.40
N ASN A 136 -5.30 8.59 12.91
CA ASN A 136 -5.97 8.24 14.15
C ASN A 136 -5.18 8.74 15.38
N GLY A 137 -5.67 8.48 16.56
CA GLY A 137 -5.03 8.88 17.82
C GLY A 137 -3.61 8.31 18.02
N ASN A 138 -3.22 7.28 17.26
CA ASN A 138 -1.89 6.67 17.26
C ASN A 138 -1.00 7.19 16.13
N ASN A 139 -1.40 8.27 15.46
CA ASN A 139 -0.71 8.85 14.29
C ASN A 139 -0.66 7.91 13.06
N GLU A 140 -1.55 6.94 12.99
CA GLU A 140 -1.70 6.07 11.81
C GLU A 140 -2.72 6.63 10.83
N LYS A 141 -2.48 6.41 9.53
CA LYS A 141 -3.43 6.79 8.47
C LYS A 141 -4.76 6.07 8.67
N ALA A 142 -5.87 6.81 8.59
CA ALA A 142 -7.20 6.30 8.90
C ALA A 142 -7.90 5.70 7.67
N PRO A 143 -8.46 4.48 7.77
CA PRO A 143 -9.32 3.89 6.74
C PRO A 143 -10.54 4.76 6.41
N GLY A 144 -11.05 4.66 5.18
CA GLY A 144 -12.21 5.42 4.73
C GLY A 144 -11.97 6.93 4.55
N LYS A 145 -10.70 7.36 4.49
CA LYS A 145 -10.28 8.75 4.28
C LYS A 145 -9.36 8.86 3.08
N GLY A 146 -9.55 9.90 2.28
CA GLY A 146 -8.78 10.11 1.05
C GLY A 146 -8.69 8.83 0.22
N LEU A 147 -7.53 8.57 -0.32
CA LEU A 147 -7.17 7.35 -1.04
C LEU A 147 -6.39 6.41 -0.11
N PHE A 148 -6.99 6.06 1.04
CA PHE A 148 -6.37 5.13 1.98
C PHE A 148 -6.26 3.74 1.37
N ASN A 149 -5.09 3.14 1.50
CA ASN A 149 -4.83 1.79 1.03
C ASN A 149 -3.79 1.09 1.91
N GLU A 150 -4.01 -0.19 2.20
CA GLU A 150 -3.19 -1.01 3.08
C GLU A 150 -2.72 -2.27 2.37
N VAL A 151 -1.46 -2.65 2.58
CA VAL A 151 -0.97 -3.98 2.22
C VAL A 151 -1.01 -4.89 3.44
N LEU A 152 -1.53 -6.10 3.26
CA LEU A 152 -1.62 -7.12 4.30
C LEU A 152 -0.63 -8.24 3.99
N ALA A 153 0.25 -8.53 4.94
CA ALA A 153 1.14 -9.67 4.88
C ALA A 153 0.52 -10.86 5.63
N GLU A 154 0.60 -12.03 5.03
CA GLU A 154 0.09 -13.26 5.64
C GLU A 154 0.75 -13.51 7.00
N ASN A 155 -0.07 -13.88 7.99
CA ASN A 155 0.36 -14.20 9.36
C ASN A 155 1.12 -13.07 10.09
N GLY A 156 0.92 -11.82 9.69
CA GLY A 156 1.59 -10.68 10.34
C GLY A 156 3.11 -10.71 10.23
N LYS A 157 3.65 -11.30 9.17
CA LYS A 157 5.10 -11.40 8.92
C LYS A 157 5.67 -10.07 8.44
N ASP A 158 5.57 -9.05 9.27
CA ASP A 158 6.22 -7.78 9.05
C ASP A 158 7.05 -7.43 10.28
N SER A 159 8.37 -7.36 10.09
CA SER A 159 9.34 -7.30 11.19
C SER A 159 9.40 -5.95 11.88
N ASP A 160 8.92 -4.88 11.24
CA ASP A 160 8.93 -3.50 11.76
C ASP A 160 7.51 -2.97 12.06
N GLY A 161 6.50 -3.83 11.95
CA GLY A 161 5.11 -3.50 12.24
C GLY A 161 4.35 -3.03 10.99
N THR A 162 3.09 -2.68 11.18
CA THR A 162 2.15 -2.41 10.07
C THR A 162 1.90 -0.94 9.78
N SER A 163 2.59 -0.01 10.43
CA SER A 163 2.35 1.43 10.25
C SER A 163 2.77 1.94 8.88
N ASN A 164 3.85 1.38 8.31
CA ASN A 164 4.38 1.67 6.98
C ASN A 164 3.71 0.87 5.86
N ASN A 165 2.82 -0.08 6.20
CA ASN A 165 2.01 -0.85 5.25
C ASN A 165 0.82 -0.05 4.71
N LYS A 166 0.63 1.18 5.17
CA LYS A 166 -0.50 2.04 4.87
C LYS A 166 -0.05 3.28 4.11
N ALA A 167 -0.72 3.55 3.00
CA ALA A 167 -0.54 4.79 2.25
C ALA A 167 -1.89 5.51 2.13
N CYS A 168 -1.85 6.83 2.07
CA CYS A 168 -3.03 7.65 1.82
C CYS A 168 -2.63 8.87 1.01
N GLY A 169 -3.39 9.16 -0.05
CA GLY A 169 -3.30 10.39 -0.83
C GLY A 169 -4.57 11.22 -0.65
N PRO A 170 -4.47 12.53 -0.38
CA PRO A 170 -5.65 13.37 -0.36
C PRO A 170 -6.20 13.55 -1.77
N THR A 171 -7.52 13.73 -1.87
CA THR A 171 -8.14 14.28 -3.06
C THR A 171 -8.81 15.61 -2.69
N VAL A 172 -8.98 16.52 -3.67
CA VAL A 172 -9.68 17.78 -3.43
C VAL A 172 -11.04 17.75 -4.10
N PRO A 173 -12.07 18.45 -3.56
CA PRO A 173 -13.33 18.63 -4.24
C PRO A 173 -13.13 19.25 -5.61
N HIS A 174 -14.05 19.00 -6.53
CA HIS A 174 -14.06 19.71 -7.80
C HIS A 174 -14.44 21.17 -7.54
N ASP A 175 -13.52 22.11 -7.75
CA ASP A 175 -13.79 23.53 -7.63
C ASP A 175 -14.77 23.96 -8.74
N PHE A 176 -16.02 24.23 -8.36
CA PHE A 176 -16.92 25.00 -9.20
C PHE A 176 -16.54 26.47 -9.11
N VAL A 177 -15.90 26.99 -10.13
CA VAL A 177 -15.74 28.43 -10.26
C VAL A 177 -17.12 29.01 -10.59
N VAL A 178 -17.81 29.55 -9.60
CA VAL A 178 -19.03 30.33 -9.84
C VAL A 178 -18.59 31.68 -10.42
N ILE A 179 -18.60 31.81 -11.73
CA ILE A 179 -18.46 33.09 -12.40
C ILE A 179 -19.79 33.83 -12.21
N LYS A 180 -19.81 34.81 -11.30
CA LYS A 180 -20.93 35.73 -11.20
C LYS A 180 -20.97 36.59 -12.48
N ALA A 181 -21.89 36.31 -13.40
CA ALA A 181 -22.13 37.15 -14.53
C ALA A 181 -22.59 38.51 -14.00
N GLY A 182 -21.80 39.54 -14.19
CA GLY A 182 -22.18 40.91 -13.84
C GLY A 182 -23.36 41.31 -14.71
N THR A 183 -24.50 41.63 -14.10
CA THR A 183 -25.56 42.39 -14.73
C THR A 183 -25.06 43.83 -14.99
N GLN A 184 -25.03 44.21 -16.26
CA GLN A 184 -24.91 45.63 -16.68
C GLN A 184 -26.23 46.35 -16.41
#